data_d83c2b30891c526be70656f638632756
#
_entry.id   d83c2b30891c526be70656f638632756
#
_cell.length_a   1.000
_cell.length_b   1.000
_cell.length_c   1.000
_cell.angle_alpha   90.00
_cell.angle_beta   90.00
_cell.angle_gamma   90.00
#
_symmetry.space_group_name_H-M   'P 1'
#
loop_
_entity.id
_entity.type
_entity.pdbx_description
1 polymer ?
#
loop_
_entity_poly.entity_id
_entity_poly.type
_entity_poly.pdbx_seq_one_letter_code
_entity_poly.pdbx_strand_id
1 'polypeptide(L)'
;MKHLLKLMDLTADEITEILNLADQLKYEKKNGIKHHILEGKTLGLIFEKSSTRTRVSFEVGMYDLGGSALFLSSRDLQIGRGEPVEDTARVLSRYLDGIMIRTYGQDEVEALAKYGSIPIINGLTDYCHPCQVLADLMTIREHKGVIKGNKLCYIGDGNNMTNSLIVGGIKMGMSVAVACPAGYEPDAELMKWATENGDFLCTDNVLEAAKDADVLYTDVWASMGQEAEAEERKKIFKGYQINSEVMAVAHNDAMVLHCLPAHREEEITAKVFEAHADEIFDEAENRLHAQKAVLVKCMS
;
A
#
# COMPACT_ATOMS: atom_id res chain seq x y z
N MET A 1 -11.98 -10.50 -9.97
CA MET A 1 -11.94 -10.01 -8.56
C MET A 1 -13.17 -9.14 -8.30
N LYS A 2 -13.92 -9.36 -7.21
CA LYS A 2 -15.10 -8.53 -6.90
C LYS A 2 -14.74 -7.30 -6.04
N HIS A 3 -13.87 -7.49 -5.06
CA HIS A 3 -13.41 -6.45 -4.14
C HIS A 3 -11.90 -6.54 -3.95
N LEU A 4 -11.27 -5.45 -3.48
CA LEU A 4 -9.92 -5.46 -2.93
C LEU A 4 -9.96 -4.96 -1.49
N LEU A 5 -10.15 -5.85 -0.51
CA LEU A 5 -10.24 -5.48 0.90
C LEU A 5 -8.88 -5.60 1.61
N LYS A 6 -8.13 -6.66 1.32
CA LYS A 6 -6.77 -6.94 1.79
C LYS A 6 -6.06 -7.89 0.82
N LEU A 7 -4.72 -7.83 0.74
CA LEU A 7 -3.95 -8.74 -0.12
C LEU A 7 -4.05 -10.20 0.31
N MET A 8 -4.39 -10.45 1.56
CA MET A 8 -4.60 -11.81 2.07
C MET A 8 -5.70 -12.56 1.31
N ASP A 9 -6.68 -11.85 0.77
CA ASP A 9 -7.81 -12.42 0.03
C ASP A 9 -7.46 -12.82 -1.41
N LEU A 10 -6.31 -12.37 -1.92
CA LEU A 10 -5.86 -12.65 -3.28
C LEU A 10 -4.90 -13.84 -3.35
N THR A 11 -4.93 -14.57 -4.44
CA THR A 11 -3.88 -15.54 -4.79
C THR A 11 -2.65 -14.84 -5.41
N ALA A 12 -1.51 -15.53 -5.46
CA ALA A 12 -0.32 -15.04 -6.17
C ALA A 12 -0.59 -14.77 -7.66
N ASP A 13 -1.41 -15.62 -8.29
CA ASP A 13 -1.80 -15.46 -9.70
C ASP A 13 -2.65 -14.21 -9.90
N GLU A 14 -3.63 -13.94 -9.02
CA GLU A 14 -4.44 -12.73 -9.08
C GLU A 14 -3.60 -11.47 -8.89
N ILE A 15 -2.64 -11.47 -7.96
CA ILE A 15 -1.67 -10.37 -7.81
C ILE A 15 -0.87 -10.21 -9.11
N THR A 16 -0.35 -11.29 -9.68
CA THR A 16 0.42 -11.25 -10.92
C THR A 16 -0.41 -10.70 -12.10
N GLU A 17 -1.67 -11.08 -12.21
CA GLU A 17 -2.57 -10.53 -13.23
C GLU A 17 -2.81 -9.03 -13.07
N ILE A 18 -2.94 -8.53 -11.81
CA ILE A 18 -3.07 -7.10 -11.54
C ILE A 18 -1.79 -6.37 -11.97
N LEU A 19 -0.62 -6.91 -11.61
CA LEU A 19 0.66 -6.30 -11.98
C LEU A 19 0.87 -6.28 -13.50
N ASN A 20 0.53 -7.36 -14.22
CA ASN A 20 0.64 -7.42 -15.68
C ASN A 20 -0.26 -6.37 -16.35
N LEU A 21 -1.49 -6.23 -15.86
CA LEU A 21 -2.40 -5.20 -16.34
C LEU A 21 -1.89 -3.79 -16.04
N ALA A 22 -1.29 -3.59 -14.86
CA ALA A 22 -0.71 -2.30 -14.47
C ALA A 22 0.44 -1.90 -15.41
N ASP A 23 1.32 -2.85 -15.77
CA ASP A 23 2.40 -2.61 -16.74
C ASP A 23 1.85 -2.21 -18.12
N GLN A 24 0.83 -2.94 -18.59
CA GLN A 24 0.16 -2.61 -19.85
C GLN A 24 -0.42 -1.18 -19.81
N LEU A 25 -1.18 -0.84 -18.77
CA LEU A 25 -1.81 0.47 -18.63
C LEU A 25 -0.79 1.60 -18.46
N LYS A 26 0.36 1.32 -17.82
CA LYS A 26 1.51 2.24 -17.73
C LYS A 26 2.11 2.48 -19.11
N TYR A 27 2.39 1.41 -19.86
CA TYR A 27 2.90 1.49 -21.21
C TYR A 27 1.96 2.28 -22.13
N GLU A 28 0.68 1.99 -22.11
CA GLU A 28 -0.34 2.67 -22.93
C GLU A 28 -0.38 4.17 -22.62
N LYS A 29 -0.42 4.54 -21.33
CA LYS A 29 -0.39 5.96 -20.92
C LYS A 29 0.88 6.67 -21.39
N LYS A 30 2.06 6.08 -21.22
CA LYS A 30 3.34 6.66 -21.64
C LYS A 30 3.46 6.81 -23.16
N ASN A 31 2.73 6.01 -23.93
CA ASN A 31 2.70 6.08 -25.40
C ASN A 31 1.46 6.79 -25.97
N GLY A 32 0.66 7.44 -25.14
CA GLY A 32 -0.52 8.20 -25.59
C GLY A 32 -1.66 7.31 -26.12
N ILE A 33 -1.65 6.02 -25.84
CA ILE A 33 -2.71 5.07 -26.22
C ILE A 33 -3.87 5.23 -25.24
N LYS A 34 -5.03 5.59 -25.73
CA LYS A 34 -6.25 5.73 -24.93
C LYS A 34 -6.84 4.36 -24.56
N HIS A 35 -7.28 4.23 -23.32
CA HIS A 35 -7.88 3.00 -22.80
C HIS A 35 -9.14 3.32 -21.96
N HIS A 36 -10.23 3.68 -22.58
CA HIS A 36 -11.50 4.05 -21.95
C HIS A 36 -12.31 2.81 -21.49
N ILE A 37 -11.68 1.95 -20.69
CA ILE A 37 -12.25 0.64 -20.27
C ILE A 37 -13.43 0.83 -19.31
N LEU A 38 -13.45 1.92 -18.55
CA LEU A 38 -14.51 2.23 -17.58
C LEU A 38 -15.37 3.43 -18.02
N GLU A 39 -15.58 3.59 -19.34
CA GLU A 39 -16.41 4.67 -19.87
C GLU A 39 -17.82 4.61 -19.26
N GLY A 40 -18.28 5.76 -18.76
CA GLY A 40 -19.59 5.91 -18.10
C GLY A 40 -19.67 5.39 -16.68
N LYS A 41 -18.60 4.81 -16.11
CA LYS A 41 -18.55 4.36 -14.72
C LYS A 41 -18.23 5.49 -13.75
N THR A 42 -18.78 5.42 -12.55
CA THR A 42 -18.56 6.39 -11.47
C THR A 42 -18.04 5.70 -10.22
N LEU A 43 -16.89 6.16 -9.73
CA LEU A 43 -16.27 5.70 -8.48
C LEU A 43 -16.52 6.72 -7.35
N GLY A 44 -17.06 6.29 -6.22
CA GLY A 44 -17.09 7.08 -4.98
C GLY A 44 -15.76 6.94 -4.23
N LEU A 45 -15.16 8.06 -3.84
CA LEU A 45 -13.93 8.12 -3.05
C LEU A 45 -14.21 8.59 -1.64
N ILE A 46 -14.47 7.67 -0.70
CA ILE A 46 -14.74 8.00 0.70
C ILE A 46 -13.44 8.19 1.46
N PHE A 47 -13.28 9.35 2.09
CA PHE A 47 -12.08 9.69 2.87
C PHE A 47 -12.45 10.10 4.29
N GLU A 48 -12.04 9.30 5.27
CA GLU A 48 -11.98 9.66 6.68
C GLU A 48 -10.59 10.15 7.08
N LYS A 49 -9.55 9.60 6.43
CA LYS A 49 -8.16 10.03 6.53
C LYS A 49 -7.74 10.75 5.25
N SER A 50 -7.23 11.98 5.35
CA SER A 50 -6.75 12.76 4.21
C SER A 50 -5.58 12.07 3.49
N SER A 51 -5.51 12.20 2.16
CA SER A 51 -4.37 11.76 1.38
C SER A 51 -4.37 12.40 0.00
N THR A 52 -3.34 13.19 -0.30
CA THR A 52 -3.15 13.77 -1.62
C THR A 52 -2.89 12.68 -2.67
N ARG A 53 -1.94 11.79 -2.39
CA ARG A 53 -1.53 10.73 -3.35
C ARG A 53 -2.68 9.79 -3.68
N THR A 54 -3.39 9.26 -2.70
CA THR A 54 -4.53 8.35 -2.92
C THR A 54 -5.64 9.05 -3.70
N ARG A 55 -6.00 10.28 -3.32
CA ARG A 55 -7.04 11.04 -4.00
C ARG A 55 -6.68 11.27 -5.46
N VAL A 56 -5.54 11.92 -5.71
CA VAL A 56 -5.15 12.29 -7.07
C VAL A 56 -4.96 11.07 -7.95
N SER A 57 -4.32 10.00 -7.47
CA SER A 57 -4.10 8.79 -8.28
C SER A 57 -5.39 8.06 -8.64
N PHE A 58 -6.39 7.99 -7.75
CA PHE A 58 -7.69 7.41 -8.11
C PHE A 58 -8.53 8.32 -9.02
N GLU A 59 -8.56 9.64 -8.79
CA GLU A 59 -9.27 10.58 -9.66
C GLU A 59 -8.69 10.56 -11.09
N VAL A 60 -7.35 10.67 -11.21
CA VAL A 60 -6.66 10.60 -12.51
C VAL A 60 -6.81 9.21 -13.13
N GLY A 61 -6.74 8.14 -12.32
CA GLY A 61 -6.93 6.76 -12.78
C GLY A 61 -8.31 6.55 -13.43
N MET A 62 -9.38 7.02 -12.79
CA MET A 62 -10.73 6.97 -13.36
C MET A 62 -10.85 7.82 -14.63
N TYR A 63 -10.29 9.01 -14.64
CA TYR A 63 -10.26 9.85 -15.83
C TYR A 63 -9.54 9.19 -17.01
N ASP A 64 -8.37 8.62 -16.78
CA ASP A 64 -7.61 7.87 -17.81
C ASP A 64 -8.41 6.69 -18.38
N LEU A 65 -9.21 6.03 -17.54
CA LEU A 65 -10.04 4.88 -17.91
C LEU A 65 -11.40 5.27 -18.52
N GLY A 66 -11.67 6.57 -18.70
CA GLY A 66 -12.91 7.09 -19.31
C GLY A 66 -14.09 7.21 -18.35
N GLY A 67 -13.87 6.94 -17.06
CA GLY A 67 -14.86 7.09 -16.01
C GLY A 67 -14.76 8.43 -15.27
N SER A 68 -15.52 8.53 -14.19
CA SER A 68 -15.50 9.68 -13.28
C SER A 68 -15.33 9.26 -11.83
N ALA A 69 -14.82 10.17 -10.98
CA ALA A 69 -14.70 9.94 -9.55
C ALA A 69 -15.35 11.08 -8.77
N LEU A 70 -16.02 10.74 -7.68
CA LEU A 70 -16.65 11.68 -6.75
C LEU A 70 -15.88 11.64 -5.43
N PHE A 71 -15.27 12.76 -5.06
CA PHE A 71 -14.64 12.89 -3.75
C PHE A 71 -15.71 13.08 -2.68
N LEU A 72 -15.69 12.19 -1.68
CA LEU A 72 -16.67 12.10 -0.61
C LEU A 72 -15.93 12.18 0.74
N SER A 73 -15.86 13.40 1.31
CA SER A 73 -15.29 13.57 2.65
C SER A 73 -16.29 13.08 3.70
N SER A 74 -15.85 12.27 4.66
CA SER A 74 -16.71 11.80 5.77
C SER A 74 -17.30 12.97 6.58
N ARG A 75 -16.64 14.13 6.60
CA ARG A 75 -17.14 15.34 7.25
C ARG A 75 -18.44 15.87 6.61
N ASP A 76 -18.63 15.59 5.32
CA ASP A 76 -19.78 16.04 4.53
C ASP A 76 -20.84 14.94 4.37
N LEU A 77 -20.50 13.69 4.68
CA LEU A 77 -21.38 12.52 4.58
C LEU A 77 -22.13 12.25 5.90
N GLN A 78 -23.23 11.51 5.79
CA GLN A 78 -24.02 11.11 6.96
C GLN A 78 -23.34 10.00 7.79
N ILE A 79 -22.47 9.20 7.19
CA ILE A 79 -21.62 8.20 7.89
C ILE A 79 -20.79 8.87 9.01
N GLY A 80 -20.25 10.05 8.76
CA GLY A 80 -19.57 10.87 9.78
C GLY A 80 -20.51 11.47 10.84
N ARG A 81 -21.83 11.28 10.71
CA ARG A 81 -22.88 11.80 11.61
C ARG A 81 -23.72 10.68 12.25
N GLY A 82 -23.24 9.42 12.16
CA GLY A 82 -23.84 8.26 12.80
C GLY A 82 -24.84 7.48 11.94
N GLU A 83 -24.87 7.68 10.61
CA GLU A 83 -25.57 6.76 9.72
C GLU A 83 -24.83 5.41 9.72
N PRO A 84 -25.56 4.27 9.90
CA PRO A 84 -24.94 2.97 9.83
C PRO A 84 -24.26 2.72 8.47
N VAL A 85 -23.07 2.08 8.51
CA VAL A 85 -22.30 1.75 7.30
C VAL A 85 -23.11 0.92 6.32
N GLU A 86 -23.98 0.04 6.82
CA GLU A 86 -24.89 -0.81 6.06
C GLU A 86 -25.88 -0.01 5.20
N ASP A 87 -26.39 1.08 5.73
CA ASP A 87 -27.35 1.92 5.01
C ASP A 87 -26.64 2.77 3.97
N THR A 88 -25.49 3.37 4.31
CA THR A 88 -24.61 4.04 3.35
C THR A 88 -24.23 3.10 2.19
N ALA A 89 -23.85 1.84 2.49
CA ALA A 89 -23.50 0.84 1.48
C ALA A 89 -24.66 0.56 0.51
N ARG A 90 -25.87 0.38 1.04
CA ARG A 90 -27.09 0.09 0.23
C ARG A 90 -27.48 1.27 -0.64
N VAL A 91 -27.38 2.49 -0.12
CA VAL A 91 -27.75 3.71 -0.86
C VAL A 91 -26.73 3.97 -1.97
N LEU A 92 -25.42 4.01 -1.63
CA LEU A 92 -24.38 4.32 -2.60
C LEU A 92 -24.27 3.27 -3.70
N SER A 93 -24.58 2.00 -3.40
CA SER A 93 -24.64 0.93 -4.41
C SER A 93 -25.73 1.14 -5.48
N ARG A 94 -26.66 2.07 -5.28
CA ARG A 94 -27.70 2.42 -6.27
C ARG A 94 -27.32 3.62 -7.14
N TYR A 95 -26.26 4.33 -6.77
CA TYR A 95 -25.80 5.54 -7.45
C TYR A 95 -24.46 5.38 -8.14
N LEU A 96 -23.59 4.51 -7.60
CA LEU A 96 -22.20 4.35 -8.00
C LEU A 96 -21.93 2.97 -8.60
N ASP A 97 -20.86 2.84 -9.36
CA ASP A 97 -20.37 1.58 -9.90
C ASP A 97 -19.27 0.94 -9.06
N GLY A 98 -18.68 1.68 -8.12
CA GLY A 98 -17.68 1.21 -7.18
C GLY A 98 -17.41 2.23 -6.07
N ILE A 99 -16.83 1.78 -4.97
CA ILE A 99 -16.42 2.63 -3.85
C ILE A 99 -14.95 2.31 -3.53
N MET A 100 -14.11 3.35 -3.45
CA MET A 100 -12.85 3.29 -2.73
C MET A 100 -13.03 3.99 -1.38
N ILE A 101 -12.56 3.37 -0.31
CA ILE A 101 -12.61 3.96 1.03
C ILE A 101 -11.23 3.99 1.67
N ARG A 102 -10.91 5.09 2.33
CA ARG A 102 -9.72 5.28 3.17
C ARG A 102 -10.17 5.69 4.56
N THR A 103 -10.07 4.77 5.50
CA THR A 103 -10.66 4.88 6.84
C THR A 103 -9.71 4.34 7.93
N TYR A 104 -10.22 4.15 9.14
CA TYR A 104 -9.51 3.58 10.28
C TYR A 104 -9.77 2.07 10.39
N GLY A 105 -11.03 1.65 10.51
CA GLY A 105 -11.42 0.28 10.78
C GLY A 105 -11.45 -0.61 9.54
N GLN A 106 -10.85 -1.79 9.63
CA GLN A 106 -10.98 -2.81 8.57
C GLN A 106 -12.40 -3.37 8.49
N ASP A 107 -13.08 -3.47 9.61
CA ASP A 107 -14.48 -3.90 9.74
C ASP A 107 -15.45 -3.01 8.95
N GLU A 108 -15.18 -1.72 8.86
CA GLU A 108 -15.99 -0.79 8.05
C GLU A 108 -15.87 -1.11 6.55
N VAL A 109 -14.67 -1.38 6.07
CA VAL A 109 -14.43 -1.79 4.68
C VAL A 109 -15.11 -3.11 4.37
N GLU A 110 -15.04 -4.07 5.29
CA GLU A 110 -15.70 -5.38 5.17
C GLU A 110 -17.24 -5.25 5.24
N ALA A 111 -17.75 -4.35 6.07
CA ALA A 111 -19.18 -4.05 6.14
C ALA A 111 -19.70 -3.45 4.83
N LEU A 112 -19.00 -2.47 4.23
CA LEU A 112 -19.34 -1.93 2.91
C LEU A 112 -19.41 -3.03 1.85
N ALA A 113 -18.46 -3.96 1.84
CA ALA A 113 -18.42 -5.08 0.90
C ALA A 113 -19.54 -6.10 1.13
N LYS A 114 -19.94 -6.30 2.38
CA LYS A 114 -20.99 -7.24 2.78
C LYS A 114 -22.38 -6.74 2.44
N TYR A 115 -22.66 -5.46 2.68
CA TYR A 115 -24.01 -4.88 2.55
C TYR A 115 -24.21 -4.13 1.23
N GLY A 116 -23.13 -3.74 0.55
CA GLY A 116 -23.17 -3.19 -0.79
C GLY A 116 -23.26 -4.26 -1.89
N SER A 117 -23.69 -3.84 -3.08
CA SER A 117 -23.76 -4.70 -4.26
C SER A 117 -22.69 -4.38 -5.32
N ILE A 118 -21.94 -3.31 -5.13
CA ILE A 118 -20.86 -2.84 -6.01
C ILE A 118 -19.47 -3.17 -5.45
N PRO A 119 -18.40 -3.12 -6.27
CA PRO A 119 -17.03 -3.32 -5.82
C PRO A 119 -16.59 -2.33 -4.73
N ILE A 120 -15.88 -2.85 -3.73
CA ILE A 120 -15.25 -2.06 -2.67
C ILE A 120 -13.73 -2.22 -2.77
N ILE A 121 -13.02 -1.10 -2.76
CA ILE A 121 -11.56 -1.03 -2.82
C ILE A 121 -11.04 -0.37 -1.56
N ASN A 122 -10.22 -1.08 -0.80
CA ASN A 122 -9.53 -0.55 0.37
C ASN A 122 -8.39 0.37 -0.06
N GLY A 123 -8.56 1.67 0.13
CA GLY A 123 -7.52 2.67 -0.11
C GLY A 123 -6.48 2.76 1.00
N LEU A 124 -6.85 2.40 2.22
CA LEU A 124 -6.04 2.21 3.44
C LEU A 124 -6.97 2.03 4.65
N THR A 125 -6.58 1.14 5.55
CA THR A 125 -7.05 1.08 6.94
C THR A 125 -5.86 1.09 7.91
N ASP A 126 -6.13 1.08 9.22
CA ASP A 126 -5.09 0.87 10.23
C ASP A 126 -4.50 -0.55 10.21
N TYR A 127 -5.20 -1.49 9.59
CA TYR A 127 -4.76 -2.88 9.44
C TYR A 127 -3.91 -3.12 8.20
N CYS A 128 -4.26 -2.55 7.03
CA CYS A 128 -3.56 -2.80 5.79
C CYS A 128 -3.67 -1.68 4.74
N HIS A 129 -2.74 -1.69 3.77
CA HIS A 129 -2.70 -0.77 2.63
C HIS A 129 -2.43 -1.54 1.32
N PRO A 130 -3.41 -2.31 0.81
CA PRO A 130 -3.20 -3.22 -0.32
C PRO A 130 -2.79 -2.51 -1.62
N CYS A 131 -3.35 -1.33 -1.90
CA CYS A 131 -3.02 -0.57 -3.11
C CYS A 131 -1.56 -0.08 -3.14
N GLN A 132 -0.96 0.20 -1.97
CA GLN A 132 0.44 0.59 -1.88
C GLN A 132 1.32 -0.60 -2.25
N VAL A 133 1.11 -1.74 -1.62
CA VAL A 133 1.99 -2.91 -1.83
C VAL A 133 1.88 -3.45 -3.26
N LEU A 134 0.76 -3.30 -3.94
CA LEU A 134 0.69 -3.59 -5.38
C LEU A 134 1.61 -2.68 -6.20
N ALA A 135 1.72 -1.40 -5.85
CA ALA A 135 2.67 -0.48 -6.49
C ALA A 135 4.12 -0.81 -6.12
N ASP A 136 4.38 -1.19 -4.87
CA ASP A 136 5.70 -1.61 -4.41
C ASP A 136 6.20 -2.84 -5.19
N LEU A 137 5.36 -3.86 -5.30
CA LEU A 137 5.66 -5.08 -6.07
C LEU A 137 5.87 -4.78 -7.56
N MET A 138 5.09 -3.87 -8.14
CA MET A 138 5.30 -3.40 -9.51
C MET A 138 6.67 -2.74 -9.66
N THR A 139 7.05 -1.86 -8.73
CA THR A 139 8.33 -1.15 -8.74
C THR A 139 9.51 -2.10 -8.55
N ILE A 140 9.40 -3.05 -7.63
CA ILE A 140 10.41 -4.10 -7.45
C ILE A 140 10.61 -4.86 -8.76
N ARG A 141 9.53 -5.25 -9.44
CA ARG A 141 9.61 -5.95 -10.73
C ARG A 141 10.24 -5.10 -11.83
N GLU A 142 9.96 -3.81 -11.88
CA GLU A 142 10.56 -2.89 -12.86
C GLU A 142 12.07 -2.75 -12.67
N HIS A 143 12.54 -2.61 -11.45
CA HIS A 143 13.95 -2.37 -11.14
C HIS A 143 14.79 -3.66 -11.03
N LYS A 144 14.21 -4.74 -10.49
CA LYS A 144 14.90 -6.03 -10.31
C LYS A 144 14.63 -7.06 -11.42
N GLY A 145 13.66 -6.80 -12.30
CA GLY A 145 13.25 -7.74 -13.36
C GLY A 145 12.38 -8.90 -12.87
N VAL A 146 12.48 -9.28 -11.60
CA VAL A 146 11.75 -10.37 -10.96
C VAL A 146 11.40 -10.02 -9.52
N ILE A 147 10.28 -10.57 -9.02
CA ILE A 147 9.88 -10.39 -7.61
C ILE A 147 10.36 -11.58 -6.77
N LYS A 148 10.07 -12.78 -7.23
CA LYS A 148 10.37 -14.04 -6.52
C LYS A 148 11.86 -14.19 -6.28
N GLY A 149 12.22 -14.57 -5.05
CA GLY A 149 13.59 -14.83 -4.63
C GLY A 149 14.35 -13.61 -4.11
N ASN A 150 13.82 -12.39 -4.27
CA ASN A 150 14.39 -11.22 -3.60
C ASN A 150 14.07 -11.22 -2.11
N LYS A 151 14.93 -10.61 -1.32
CA LYS A 151 14.71 -10.35 0.10
C LYS A 151 14.24 -8.91 0.30
N LEU A 152 13.03 -8.76 0.85
CA LEU A 152 12.48 -7.49 1.32
C LEU A 152 12.81 -7.32 2.81
N CYS A 153 13.41 -6.22 3.19
CA CYS A 153 13.61 -5.83 4.58
C CYS A 153 12.85 -4.53 4.88
N TYR A 154 11.87 -4.61 5.78
CA TYR A 154 11.19 -3.44 6.34
C TYR A 154 11.84 -3.01 7.65
N ILE A 155 12.08 -1.71 7.83
CA ILE A 155 12.67 -1.12 9.04
C ILE A 155 11.75 -0.01 9.56
N GLY A 156 11.18 -0.18 10.75
CA GLY A 156 10.28 0.80 11.35
C GLY A 156 9.17 0.18 12.20
N ASP A 157 7.99 0.79 12.17
CA ASP A 157 6.82 0.38 12.95
C ASP A 157 6.10 -0.83 12.31
N GLY A 158 5.69 -1.79 13.12
CA GLY A 158 4.87 -2.93 12.68
C GLY A 158 3.43 -2.52 12.37
N ASN A 159 3.24 -1.54 11.51
CA ASN A 159 1.96 -0.92 11.16
C ASN A 159 1.26 -1.60 9.97
N ASN A 160 0.25 -0.94 9.42
CA ASN A 160 -0.53 -1.40 8.26
C ASN A 160 0.32 -1.60 6.99
N MET A 161 1.40 -0.82 6.81
CA MET A 161 2.32 -1.01 5.69
C MET A 161 3.09 -2.31 5.85
N THR A 162 3.65 -2.53 7.04
CA THR A 162 4.38 -3.76 7.39
C THR A 162 3.50 -4.98 7.21
N ASN A 163 2.26 -4.95 7.73
CA ASN A 163 1.29 -6.03 7.54
C ASN A 163 1.07 -6.37 6.07
N SER A 164 0.90 -5.35 5.24
CA SER A 164 0.64 -5.54 3.81
C SER A 164 1.86 -6.02 3.04
N LEU A 165 3.07 -5.52 3.38
CA LEU A 165 4.34 -5.94 2.79
C LEU A 165 4.66 -7.41 3.10
N ILE A 166 4.40 -7.86 4.34
CA ILE A 166 4.55 -9.27 4.72
C ILE A 166 3.68 -10.14 3.82
N VAL A 167 2.39 -9.81 3.69
CA VAL A 167 1.47 -10.61 2.85
C VAL A 167 1.88 -10.59 1.38
N GLY A 168 2.14 -9.41 0.84
CA GLY A 168 2.52 -9.26 -0.57
C GLY A 168 3.83 -9.95 -0.89
N GLY A 169 4.86 -9.77 -0.06
CA GLY A 169 6.18 -10.38 -0.24
C GLY A 169 6.11 -11.90 -0.17
N ILE A 170 5.54 -12.47 0.87
CA ILE A 170 5.43 -13.94 1.04
C ILE A 170 4.62 -14.57 -0.10
N LYS A 171 3.47 -14.01 -0.46
CA LYS A 171 2.65 -14.52 -1.57
C LYS A 171 3.38 -14.48 -2.92
N MET A 172 4.23 -13.48 -3.13
CA MET A 172 5.01 -13.36 -4.35
C MET A 172 6.37 -14.10 -4.31
N GLY A 173 6.62 -14.88 -3.25
CA GLY A 173 7.79 -15.73 -3.11
C GLY A 173 9.08 -14.99 -2.78
N MET A 174 8.97 -13.86 -2.09
CA MET A 174 10.09 -13.14 -1.47
C MET A 174 10.39 -13.70 -0.08
N SER A 175 11.63 -13.57 0.38
CA SER A 175 11.95 -13.59 1.81
C SER A 175 11.60 -12.23 2.41
N VAL A 176 10.99 -12.20 3.59
CA VAL A 176 10.60 -10.95 4.24
C VAL A 176 11.22 -10.86 5.64
N ALA A 177 11.98 -9.80 5.88
CA ALA A 177 12.53 -9.48 7.19
C ALA A 177 11.93 -8.15 7.69
N VAL A 178 11.59 -8.10 8.97
CA VAL A 178 11.06 -6.89 9.65
C VAL A 178 11.95 -6.58 10.83
N ALA A 179 12.44 -5.34 10.89
CA ALA A 179 13.11 -4.79 12.06
C ALA A 179 12.23 -3.73 12.72
N CYS A 180 11.77 -4.02 13.94
CA CYS A 180 10.93 -3.10 14.73
C CYS A 180 11.31 -3.15 16.21
N PRO A 181 11.07 -2.05 16.98
CA PRO A 181 11.26 -2.06 18.41
C PRO A 181 10.33 -3.06 19.11
N ALA A 182 10.77 -3.62 20.24
CA ALA A 182 9.92 -4.46 21.07
C ALA A 182 8.64 -3.72 21.50
N GLY A 183 7.48 -4.36 21.33
CA GLY A 183 6.15 -3.78 21.55
C GLY A 183 5.55 -3.05 20.35
N TYR A 184 6.28 -3.01 19.23
CA TYR A 184 5.83 -2.43 17.96
C TYR A 184 5.90 -3.43 16.81
N GLU A 185 5.75 -4.71 17.14
CA GLU A 185 5.75 -5.79 16.16
C GLU A 185 4.48 -5.75 15.30
N PRO A 186 4.52 -6.32 14.07
CA PRO A 186 3.33 -6.52 13.25
C PRO A 186 2.29 -7.40 13.93
N ASP A 187 1.09 -7.49 13.35
CA ASP A 187 0.02 -8.36 13.83
C ASP A 187 0.50 -9.80 14.07
N ALA A 188 0.23 -10.33 15.28
CA ALA A 188 0.78 -11.61 15.73
C ALA A 188 0.26 -12.81 14.91
N GLU A 189 -1.02 -12.79 14.52
CA GLU A 189 -1.59 -13.86 13.68
C GLU A 189 -1.02 -13.81 12.28
N LEU A 190 -0.74 -12.60 11.78
CA LEU A 190 -0.09 -12.41 10.50
C LEU A 190 1.36 -12.89 10.52
N MET A 191 2.14 -12.61 11.57
CA MET A 191 3.51 -13.11 11.72
C MET A 191 3.55 -14.64 11.77
N LYS A 192 2.62 -15.24 12.48
CA LYS A 192 2.46 -16.70 12.51
C LYS A 192 2.17 -17.25 11.11
N TRP A 193 1.19 -16.69 10.42
CA TRP A 193 0.89 -17.06 9.03
C TRP A 193 2.11 -16.93 8.11
N ALA A 194 2.87 -15.84 8.23
CA ALA A 194 4.06 -15.60 7.42
C ALA A 194 5.14 -16.67 7.63
N THR A 195 5.38 -17.04 8.89
CA THR A 195 6.35 -18.10 9.27
C THR A 195 5.92 -19.48 8.73
N GLU A 196 4.62 -19.76 8.69
CA GLU A 196 4.08 -21.03 8.18
C GLU A 196 4.06 -21.10 6.63
N ASN A 197 4.08 -19.95 5.93
CA ASN A 197 3.86 -19.87 4.48
C ASN A 197 5.08 -19.36 3.67
N GLY A 198 6.15 -18.93 4.34
CA GLY A 198 7.34 -18.43 3.64
C GLY A 198 8.54 -18.23 4.55
N ASP A 199 9.58 -17.63 4.01
CA ASP A 199 10.78 -17.23 4.74
C ASP A 199 10.55 -15.86 5.38
N PHE A 200 10.30 -15.86 6.69
CA PHE A 200 9.95 -14.67 7.47
C PHE A 200 10.79 -14.53 8.72
N LEU A 201 11.33 -13.32 8.94
CA LEU A 201 12.07 -12.94 10.16
C LEU A 201 11.46 -11.65 10.74
N CYS A 202 11.19 -11.63 12.04
CA CYS A 202 10.93 -10.41 12.80
C CYS A 202 11.96 -10.31 13.93
N THR A 203 12.68 -9.18 14.03
CA THR A 203 13.77 -8.97 14.98
C THR A 203 13.83 -7.50 15.40
N ASP A 204 14.46 -7.21 16.53
CA ASP A 204 14.80 -5.84 16.95
C ASP A 204 16.17 -5.38 16.42
N ASN A 205 16.92 -6.26 15.75
CA ASN A 205 18.23 -5.97 15.18
C ASN A 205 18.14 -5.55 13.72
N VAL A 206 18.26 -4.24 13.48
CA VAL A 206 18.17 -3.63 12.14
C VAL A 206 19.18 -4.21 11.16
N LEU A 207 20.45 -4.42 11.57
CA LEU A 207 21.48 -4.92 10.68
C LEU A 207 21.30 -6.41 10.34
N GLU A 208 20.75 -7.20 11.28
CA GLU A 208 20.39 -8.60 11.04
C GLU A 208 19.28 -8.70 9.99
N ALA A 209 18.22 -7.91 10.13
CA ALA A 209 17.12 -7.88 9.18
C ALA A 209 17.57 -7.43 7.78
N ALA A 210 18.40 -6.36 7.73
CA ALA A 210 18.86 -5.75 6.48
C ALA A 210 19.95 -6.54 5.76
N LYS A 211 20.59 -7.50 6.44
CA LYS A 211 21.69 -8.29 5.85
C LYS A 211 21.22 -9.00 4.58
N ASP A 212 21.97 -8.83 3.49
CA ASP A 212 21.72 -9.42 2.18
C ASP A 212 20.31 -9.08 1.62
N ALA A 213 19.73 -7.92 1.99
CA ALA A 213 18.46 -7.47 1.44
C ALA A 213 18.62 -6.93 0.01
N ASP A 214 17.68 -7.26 -0.87
CA ASP A 214 17.55 -6.71 -2.23
C ASP A 214 16.72 -5.44 -2.25
N VAL A 215 15.79 -5.34 -1.30
CA VAL A 215 14.86 -4.22 -1.15
C VAL A 215 14.83 -3.79 0.30
N LEU A 216 15.16 -2.54 0.57
CA LEU A 216 15.00 -1.90 1.87
C LEU A 216 13.75 -1.02 1.82
N TYR A 217 12.89 -1.14 2.81
CA TYR A 217 11.65 -0.38 2.89
C TYR A 217 11.50 0.29 4.26
N THR A 218 11.01 1.50 4.30
CA THR A 218 10.63 2.17 5.55
C THR A 218 9.40 3.05 5.37
N ASP A 219 8.79 3.42 6.47
CA ASP A 219 7.67 4.36 6.58
C ASP A 219 7.89 5.25 7.79
N VAL A 220 7.14 6.34 7.87
CA VAL A 220 7.21 7.28 9.00
C VAL A 220 7.01 6.58 10.35
N TRP A 221 7.74 6.99 11.38
CA TRP A 221 7.65 6.41 12.71
C TRP A 221 6.33 6.73 13.43
N ALA A 222 5.69 7.85 13.07
CA ALA A 222 4.37 8.22 13.54
C ALA A 222 3.42 8.38 12.35
N SER A 223 2.49 7.46 12.22
CA SER A 223 1.47 7.49 11.17
C SER A 223 0.39 8.54 11.43
N MET A 224 -0.43 8.82 10.43
CA MET A 224 -1.57 9.75 10.55
C MET A 224 -2.53 9.31 11.67
N GLY A 225 -2.79 10.22 12.60
CA GLY A 225 -3.58 9.99 13.80
C GLY A 225 -2.74 9.69 15.05
N GLN A 226 -1.41 9.57 14.92
CA GLN A 226 -0.46 9.33 16.01
C GLN A 226 0.41 10.57 16.30
N GLU A 227 0.03 11.75 15.80
CA GLU A 227 0.84 12.98 15.93
C GLU A 227 1.09 13.37 17.38
N ALA A 228 0.16 13.02 18.29
CA ALA A 228 0.32 13.27 19.73
C ALA A 228 1.45 12.43 20.37
N GLU A 229 1.81 11.29 19.78
CA GLU A 229 2.85 10.35 20.24
C GLU A 229 4.20 10.58 19.53
N ALA A 230 4.27 11.49 18.56
CA ALA A 230 5.42 11.64 17.66
C ALA A 230 6.76 11.79 18.40
N GLU A 231 6.82 12.63 19.45
CA GLU A 231 8.05 12.86 20.21
C GLU A 231 8.49 11.65 21.06
N GLU A 232 7.55 10.83 21.53
CA GLU A 232 7.86 9.58 22.22
C GLU A 232 8.33 8.52 21.23
N ARG A 233 7.64 8.40 20.11
CA ARG A 233 8.00 7.46 19.04
C ARG A 233 9.38 7.75 18.46
N LYS A 234 9.78 9.01 18.30
CA LYS A 234 11.15 9.39 17.90
C LYS A 234 12.23 8.85 18.84
N LYS A 235 11.95 8.75 20.13
CA LYS A 235 12.90 8.18 21.09
C LYS A 235 12.96 6.67 20.99
N ILE A 236 11.82 6.00 20.83
CA ILE A 236 11.69 4.55 20.73
C ILE A 236 12.30 4.04 19.42
N PHE A 237 11.99 4.70 18.32
CA PHE A 237 12.45 4.30 16.98
C PHE A 237 13.86 4.80 16.63
N LYS A 238 14.51 5.50 17.55
CA LYS A 238 15.90 5.93 17.33
C LYS A 238 16.80 4.73 17.04
N GLY A 239 17.37 4.71 15.82
CA GLY A 239 18.19 3.60 15.32
C GLY A 239 17.48 2.73 14.28
N TYR A 240 16.14 2.82 14.17
CA TYR A 240 15.39 2.15 13.09
C TYR A 240 15.31 3.06 11.86
N GLN A 241 16.47 3.33 11.26
CA GLN A 241 16.65 4.29 10.18
C GLN A 241 17.41 3.63 9.01
N ILE A 242 16.96 3.82 7.79
CA ILE A 242 17.75 3.46 6.60
C ILE A 242 18.86 4.50 6.42
N ASN A 243 20.09 4.10 6.68
CA ASN A 243 21.30 4.92 6.64
C ASN A 243 22.44 4.18 5.94
N SER A 244 23.64 4.77 5.93
CA SER A 244 24.81 4.17 5.24
C SER A 244 25.26 2.84 5.85
N GLU A 245 25.03 2.59 7.14
CA GLU A 245 25.40 1.32 7.80
C GLU A 245 24.43 0.20 7.38
N VAL A 246 23.14 0.50 7.29
CA VAL A 246 22.12 -0.42 6.79
C VAL A 246 22.37 -0.74 5.32
N MET A 247 22.66 0.27 4.49
CA MET A 247 23.01 0.07 3.08
C MET A 247 24.26 -0.81 2.91
N ALA A 248 25.22 -0.72 3.82
CA ALA A 248 26.48 -1.47 3.73
C ALA A 248 26.32 -2.99 4.00
N VAL A 249 25.25 -3.43 4.66
CA VAL A 249 24.98 -4.86 4.91
C VAL A 249 23.96 -5.47 3.94
N ALA A 250 23.25 -4.64 3.20
CA ALA A 250 22.36 -5.07 2.12
C ALA A 250 23.17 -5.41 0.85
N HIS A 251 22.54 -5.97 -0.16
CA HIS A 251 23.19 -6.17 -1.45
C HIS A 251 23.66 -4.85 -2.06
N ASN A 252 24.75 -4.89 -2.83
CA ASN A 252 25.35 -3.68 -3.44
C ASN A 252 24.39 -2.95 -4.40
N ASP A 253 23.44 -3.67 -4.98
CA ASP A 253 22.39 -3.17 -5.87
C ASP A 253 21.03 -3.11 -5.17
N ALA A 254 21.01 -3.09 -3.83
CA ALA A 254 19.78 -2.99 -3.07
C ALA A 254 19.06 -1.68 -3.41
N MET A 255 17.77 -1.78 -3.69
CA MET A 255 16.89 -0.64 -3.89
C MET A 255 16.26 -0.18 -2.59
N VAL A 256 15.83 1.08 -2.54
CA VAL A 256 15.15 1.66 -1.38
C VAL A 256 13.77 2.17 -1.78
N LEU A 257 12.75 1.76 -1.03
CA LEU A 257 11.37 2.18 -1.20
C LEU A 257 10.84 2.91 0.03
N HIS A 258 9.88 3.80 -0.19
CA HIS A 258 9.21 4.58 0.84
C HIS A 258 7.84 5.06 0.35
N CYS A 259 6.76 4.66 1.00
CA CYS A 259 5.39 5.01 0.60
C CYS A 259 5.05 6.51 0.66
N LEU A 260 5.93 7.34 1.21
CA LEU A 260 5.78 8.77 1.39
C LEU A 260 4.55 9.20 2.24
N PRO A 261 4.64 10.33 2.98
CA PRO A 261 5.75 11.29 3.04
C PRO A 261 6.95 10.74 3.80
N ALA A 262 8.17 11.22 3.51
CA ALA A 262 9.37 10.86 4.24
C ALA A 262 9.84 11.97 5.15
N HIS A 263 10.26 11.62 6.38
CA HIS A 263 10.92 12.52 7.31
C HIS A 263 12.43 12.25 7.31
N ARG A 264 13.14 13.03 6.52
CA ARG A 264 14.60 12.92 6.42
C ARG A 264 15.25 13.11 7.77
N GLU A 265 16.29 12.33 8.07
CA GLU A 265 17.01 12.24 9.35
C GLU A 265 16.18 11.60 10.50
N GLU A 266 14.97 11.13 10.20
CA GLU A 266 14.19 10.25 11.06
C GLU A 266 14.30 8.80 10.56
N GLU A 267 13.32 8.28 9.85
CA GLU A 267 13.30 6.90 9.35
C GLU A 267 14.28 6.64 8.17
N ILE A 268 14.71 7.70 7.50
CA ILE A 268 15.67 7.61 6.38
C ILE A 268 16.58 8.85 6.36
N THR A 269 17.87 8.67 6.10
CA THR A 269 18.77 9.80 5.93
C THR A 269 18.54 10.50 4.61
N ALA A 270 18.73 11.84 4.56
CA ALA A 270 18.63 12.62 3.32
C ALA A 270 19.56 12.06 2.23
N LYS A 271 20.76 11.64 2.62
CA LYS A 271 21.74 11.05 1.68
C LYS A 271 21.22 9.79 0.99
N VAL A 272 20.64 8.86 1.73
CA VAL A 272 20.09 7.63 1.16
C VAL A 272 18.85 7.95 0.34
N PHE A 273 17.95 8.77 0.85
CA PHE A 273 16.75 9.17 0.13
C PHE A 273 17.07 9.76 -1.25
N GLU A 274 17.98 10.73 -1.32
CA GLU A 274 18.34 11.37 -2.59
C GLU A 274 19.09 10.44 -3.53
N ALA A 275 19.87 9.49 -3.02
CA ALA A 275 20.56 8.49 -3.84
C ALA A 275 19.59 7.48 -4.47
N HIS A 276 18.42 7.25 -3.87
CA HIS A 276 17.38 6.32 -4.29
C HIS A 276 16.06 7.02 -4.68
N ALA A 277 16.12 8.33 -4.97
CA ALA A 277 14.95 9.13 -5.28
C ALA A 277 14.18 8.60 -6.50
N ASP A 278 14.87 8.14 -7.54
CA ASP A 278 14.24 7.60 -8.75
C ASP A 278 13.35 6.39 -8.42
N GLU A 279 13.83 5.46 -7.59
CA GLU A 279 13.07 4.27 -7.15
C GLU A 279 11.84 4.66 -6.32
N ILE A 280 12.01 5.59 -5.37
CA ILE A 280 10.94 6.07 -4.49
C ILE A 280 9.86 6.83 -5.28
N PHE A 281 10.24 7.62 -6.27
CA PHE A 281 9.27 8.35 -7.09
C PHE A 281 8.66 7.48 -8.19
N ASP A 282 9.35 6.45 -8.70
CA ASP A 282 8.75 5.41 -9.53
C ASP A 282 7.69 4.62 -8.76
N GLU A 283 7.95 4.29 -7.48
CA GLU A 283 6.96 3.70 -6.57
C GLU A 283 5.72 4.59 -6.44
N ALA A 284 5.92 5.90 -6.24
CA ALA A 284 4.82 6.85 -6.16
C ALA A 284 4.04 6.97 -7.48
N GLU A 285 4.72 6.93 -8.65
CA GLU A 285 4.07 6.87 -9.97
C GLU A 285 3.27 5.59 -10.14
N ASN A 286 3.83 4.45 -9.73
CA ASN A 286 3.20 3.13 -9.86
C ASN A 286 1.91 2.99 -9.06
N ARG A 287 1.67 3.83 -8.05
CA ARG A 287 0.37 3.97 -7.39
C ARG A 287 -0.75 4.22 -8.39
N LEU A 288 -0.54 5.10 -9.35
CA LEU A 288 -1.53 5.38 -10.39
C LEU A 288 -1.82 4.12 -11.22
N HIS A 289 -0.79 3.42 -11.66
CA HIS A 289 -0.93 2.30 -12.61
C HIS A 289 -1.49 1.05 -11.92
N ALA A 290 -1.01 0.70 -10.73
CA ALA A 290 -1.55 -0.40 -9.94
C ALA A 290 -3.03 -0.16 -9.58
N GLN A 291 -3.40 1.06 -9.17
CA GLN A 291 -4.79 1.41 -8.86
C GLN A 291 -5.69 1.38 -10.10
N LYS A 292 -5.21 1.79 -11.29
CA LYS A 292 -5.95 1.62 -12.55
C LYS A 292 -6.23 0.15 -12.83
N ALA A 293 -5.25 -0.73 -12.64
CA ALA A 293 -5.44 -2.16 -12.82
C ALA A 293 -6.47 -2.74 -11.84
N VAL A 294 -6.43 -2.32 -10.58
CA VAL A 294 -7.45 -2.69 -9.57
C VAL A 294 -8.84 -2.22 -9.98
N LEU A 295 -8.96 -0.95 -10.42
CA LEU A 295 -10.24 -0.41 -10.90
C LEU A 295 -10.80 -1.24 -12.06
N VAL A 296 -10.00 -1.56 -13.06
CA VAL A 296 -10.42 -2.41 -14.18
C VAL A 296 -10.83 -3.80 -13.69
N LYS A 297 -10.03 -4.45 -12.84
CA LYS A 297 -10.34 -5.81 -12.33
C LYS A 297 -11.61 -5.87 -11.46
N CYS A 298 -12.00 -4.76 -10.82
CA CYS A 298 -13.19 -4.71 -9.97
C CYS A 298 -14.44 -4.20 -10.70
N MET A 299 -14.30 -3.26 -11.65
CA MET A 299 -15.43 -2.47 -12.17
C MET A 299 -15.76 -2.74 -13.65
N SER A 300 -14.90 -3.46 -14.39
CA SER A 300 -15.20 -3.85 -15.78
C SER A 300 -16.13 -5.04 -15.89
#